data_0555d2c615da0b44e405a4d1c8e9cd0b
#
_entry.id   0555d2c615da0b44e405a4d1c8e9cd0b
#
_cell.length_a   1.000
_cell.length_b   1.000
_cell.length_c   1.000
_cell.angle_alpha   90.00
_cell.angle_beta   90.00
_cell.angle_gamma   90.00
#
_symmetry.space_group_name_H-M   'P 1'
#
loop_
_entity.id
_entity.type
_entity.pdbx_description
1 polymer ?
#
loop_
_entity_poly.entity_id
_entity_poly.type
_entity_poly.pdbx_seq_one_letter_code
_entity_poly.pdbx_strand_id
1 'polypeptide(L)'
;MENEDGTVTSTEEEYTVAVPVSLYQAYANLEAELGRTITEDDKSNINHIYTMIAGAADGGSNSGEFLRGEGNGIDLDILAFSDPSNKNATDLVTYAIHAWESGWGYVWGTYGNVLTESLLTYKVSQYPDGVGNHEGFIRAHWLGGRTTDCVGLIKGYGWLSPDAMTIDYGTHGMPDIGANQMYYNAKESGPISTMPDIPGLAVWHDGHIGVYIGDGQVIEAMGTKYGVVKTELAKRNWTHWLKVPYISYD
;
A
#
# COMPACT_ATOMS: atom_id res chain seq x y z
N MET A 1 36.40 13.32 -13.77
CA MET A 1 37.74 13.56 -14.40
C MET A 1 38.76 12.81 -13.58
N GLU A 2 39.59 12.05 -14.23
CA GLU A 2 40.72 11.35 -13.58
C GLU A 2 41.88 12.34 -13.46
N ASN A 3 42.39 12.50 -12.26
CA ASN A 3 43.53 13.36 -12.02
C ASN A 3 44.83 12.61 -12.40
N GLU A 4 45.90 13.30 -12.73
CA GLU A 4 47.18 12.74 -13.14
C GLU A 4 47.86 11.84 -12.08
N ASP A 5 47.33 11.82 -10.84
CA ASP A 5 47.75 10.98 -9.71
C ASP A 5 46.88 9.72 -9.51
N GLY A 6 45.91 9.48 -10.38
CA GLY A 6 45.01 8.31 -10.29
C GLY A 6 43.90 8.42 -9.22
N THR A 7 43.69 9.59 -8.64
CA THR A 7 42.56 9.81 -7.72
C THR A 7 41.32 10.24 -8.49
N VAL A 8 40.20 9.54 -8.26
CA VAL A 8 38.89 9.91 -8.80
C VAL A 8 38.21 10.84 -7.80
N THR A 9 38.10 12.10 -8.15
CA THR A 9 37.22 13.04 -7.40
C THR A 9 35.79 12.87 -7.90
N SER A 10 34.92 12.29 -7.08
CA SER A 10 33.48 12.38 -7.27
C SER A 10 33.02 13.76 -6.85
N THR A 11 32.52 14.56 -7.77
CA THR A 11 31.72 15.75 -7.44
C THR A 11 30.32 15.26 -7.10
N GLU A 12 29.92 15.37 -5.84
CA GLU A 12 28.51 15.31 -5.46
C GLU A 12 27.82 16.55 -6.04
N GLU A 13 26.99 16.36 -7.06
CA GLU A 13 26.07 17.41 -7.50
C GLU A 13 24.84 17.36 -6.59
N GLU A 14 24.66 18.37 -5.79
CA GLU A 14 23.44 18.56 -4.98
C GLU A 14 22.31 19.02 -5.90
N TYR A 15 21.33 18.14 -6.13
CA TYR A 15 20.11 18.50 -6.83
C TYR A 15 19.05 18.93 -5.82
N THR A 16 18.65 20.19 -5.85
CA THR A 16 17.51 20.68 -5.07
C THR A 16 16.24 20.43 -5.89
N VAL A 17 15.45 19.46 -5.49
CA VAL A 17 14.12 19.22 -6.05
C VAL A 17 13.11 20.03 -5.24
N ALA A 18 12.44 20.98 -5.87
CA ALA A 18 11.33 21.69 -5.24
C ALA A 18 10.13 20.73 -5.18
N VAL A 19 9.83 20.21 -4.00
CA VAL A 19 8.63 19.38 -3.77
C VAL A 19 7.41 20.30 -3.64
N PRO A 20 6.32 20.07 -4.38
CA PRO A 20 5.09 20.86 -4.23
C PRO A 20 4.57 20.80 -2.80
N VAL A 21 4.10 21.93 -2.29
CA VAL A 21 3.64 22.08 -0.89
C VAL A 21 2.37 21.25 -0.59
N SER A 22 1.66 20.79 -1.63
CA SER A 22 0.53 19.86 -1.51
C SER A 22 0.29 19.11 -2.81
N LEU A 23 -0.26 17.89 -2.70
CA LEU A 23 -0.72 17.09 -3.83
C LEU A 23 -1.73 17.83 -4.73
N TYR A 24 -2.60 18.62 -4.12
CA TYR A 24 -3.57 19.44 -4.85
C TYR A 24 -2.88 20.45 -5.78
N GLN A 25 -1.78 21.05 -5.32
CA GLN A 25 -0.99 21.97 -6.14
C GLN A 25 -0.27 21.23 -7.27
N ALA A 26 0.20 20.00 -7.02
CA ALA A 26 0.82 19.17 -8.06
C ALA A 26 -0.19 18.80 -9.16
N TYR A 27 -1.42 18.49 -8.81
CA TYR A 27 -2.50 18.24 -9.78
C TYR A 27 -2.78 19.47 -10.64
N ALA A 28 -2.97 20.63 -9.99
CA ALA A 28 -3.26 21.88 -10.71
C ALA A 28 -2.11 22.27 -11.66
N ASN A 29 -0.87 22.09 -11.25
CA ASN A 29 0.30 22.38 -12.08
C ASN A 29 0.35 21.43 -13.30
N LEU A 30 0.09 20.14 -13.09
CA LEU A 30 0.12 19.16 -14.17
C LEU A 30 -1.04 19.37 -15.16
N GLU A 31 -2.25 19.68 -14.68
CA GLU A 31 -3.38 20.04 -15.55
C GLU A 31 -3.06 21.27 -16.41
N ALA A 32 -2.39 22.26 -15.82
CA ALA A 32 -1.96 23.46 -16.53
C ALA A 32 -0.92 23.15 -17.62
N GLU A 33 0.05 22.26 -17.32
CA GLU A 33 1.08 21.86 -18.30
C GLU A 33 0.53 20.98 -19.41
N LEU A 34 -0.35 20.04 -19.09
CA LEU A 34 -0.92 19.11 -20.05
C LEU A 34 -2.06 19.72 -20.86
N GLY A 35 -2.64 20.84 -20.41
CA GLY A 35 -3.79 21.48 -21.04
C GLY A 35 -5.06 20.61 -21.04
N ARG A 36 -5.14 19.62 -20.14
CA ARG A 36 -6.28 18.73 -19.95
C ARG A 36 -6.47 18.40 -18.46
N THR A 37 -7.69 18.04 -18.10
CA THR A 37 -7.99 17.49 -16.78
C THR A 37 -7.30 16.13 -16.63
N ILE A 38 -6.64 15.90 -15.51
CA ILE A 38 -6.04 14.61 -15.17
C ILE A 38 -7.12 13.61 -14.74
N THR A 39 -6.96 12.38 -15.16
CA THR A 39 -7.86 11.26 -14.81
C THR A 39 -7.63 10.81 -13.37
N GLU A 40 -8.55 10.01 -12.81
CA GLU A 40 -8.34 9.40 -11.48
C GLU A 40 -7.13 8.46 -11.47
N ASP A 41 -6.83 7.81 -12.61
CA ASP A 41 -5.61 7.00 -12.76
C ASP A 41 -4.35 7.89 -12.75
N ASP A 42 -4.37 9.04 -13.43
CA ASP A 42 -3.28 10.01 -13.37
C ASP A 42 -3.05 10.49 -11.93
N LYS A 43 -4.12 10.83 -11.20
CA LYS A 43 -4.05 11.24 -9.80
C LYS A 43 -3.48 10.13 -8.91
N SER A 44 -3.91 8.89 -9.11
CA SER A 44 -3.39 7.73 -8.39
C SER A 44 -1.89 7.54 -8.60
N ASN A 45 -1.42 7.69 -9.84
CA ASN A 45 -0.01 7.60 -10.19
C ASN A 45 0.81 8.76 -9.58
N ILE A 46 0.28 9.99 -9.62
CA ILE A 46 0.93 11.16 -9.03
C ILE A 46 1.03 11.01 -7.51
N ASN A 47 -0.03 10.55 -6.84
CA ASN A 47 -0.04 10.27 -5.41
C ASN A 47 1.04 9.25 -5.04
N HIS A 48 1.17 8.22 -5.85
CA HIS A 48 2.20 7.20 -5.63
C HIS A 48 3.62 7.79 -5.76
N ILE A 49 3.88 8.54 -6.82
CA ILE A 49 5.17 9.21 -7.04
C ILE A 49 5.44 10.23 -5.91
N TYR A 50 4.44 11.02 -5.53
CA TYR A 50 4.56 11.99 -4.44
C TYR A 50 4.87 11.29 -3.10
N THR A 51 4.18 10.20 -2.78
CA THR A 51 4.44 9.42 -1.57
C THR A 51 5.84 8.80 -1.58
N MET A 52 6.32 8.35 -2.75
CA MET A 52 7.70 7.85 -2.90
C MET A 52 8.74 8.96 -2.73
N ILE A 53 8.50 10.14 -3.32
CA ILE A 53 9.42 11.28 -3.22
C ILE A 53 9.37 11.90 -1.83
N ALA A 54 8.18 12.11 -1.26
CA ALA A 54 8.02 12.59 0.10
C ALA A 54 8.60 11.60 1.12
N GLY A 55 8.38 10.31 0.94
CA GLY A 55 9.01 9.28 1.76
C GLY A 55 10.54 9.18 1.58
N ALA A 56 11.07 9.64 0.45
CA ALA A 56 12.51 9.74 0.20
C ALA A 56 13.10 11.07 0.71
N ALA A 57 12.29 12.14 0.71
CA ALA A 57 12.69 13.45 1.26
C ALA A 57 12.62 13.48 2.80
N ASP A 58 11.76 12.67 3.42
CA ASP A 58 11.77 12.37 4.85
C ASP A 58 12.92 11.41 5.25
N GLY A 59 14.06 11.51 4.62
CA GLY A 59 15.32 10.91 5.07
C GLY A 59 15.81 11.42 6.43
N GLY A 60 14.95 12.09 7.18
CA GLY A 60 15.13 12.59 8.51
C GLY A 60 13.96 12.27 9.43
N SER A 61 14.09 11.20 10.21
CA SER A 61 13.44 11.00 11.50
C SER A 61 11.91 10.86 11.54
N ASN A 62 11.34 9.88 10.87
CA ASN A 62 10.19 9.15 11.38
C ASN A 62 10.13 7.74 10.78
N SER A 63 11.23 7.02 10.79
CA SER A 63 11.20 5.57 10.70
C SER A 63 10.58 5.05 12.00
N GLY A 64 9.25 5.16 12.10
CA GLY A 64 8.53 4.37 13.09
C GLY A 64 9.01 2.94 12.92
N GLU A 65 9.50 2.36 14.02
CA GLU A 65 9.97 0.99 14.03
C GLU A 65 8.86 0.09 13.47
N PHE A 66 9.12 -0.55 12.36
CA PHE A 66 8.18 -1.49 11.74
C PHE A 66 8.70 -2.91 11.92
N LEU A 67 7.78 -3.85 12.05
CA LEU A 67 8.10 -5.26 12.14
C LEU A 67 7.74 -5.95 10.83
N ARG A 68 8.69 -6.68 10.26
CA ARG A 68 8.45 -7.61 9.15
C ARG A 68 8.07 -8.97 9.71
N GLY A 69 7.16 -9.65 9.01
CA GLY A 69 6.97 -11.08 9.19
C GLY A 69 8.11 -11.89 8.57
N GLU A 70 8.40 -13.04 9.14
CA GLU A 70 9.49 -13.92 8.70
C GLU A 70 9.01 -15.06 7.80
N GLY A 71 7.71 -15.15 7.55
CA GLY A 71 7.12 -16.20 6.74
C GLY A 71 7.42 -16.05 5.25
N ASN A 72 7.32 -17.15 4.54
CA ASN A 72 7.36 -17.23 3.08
C ASN A 72 6.08 -17.89 2.53
N GLY A 73 5.00 -17.88 3.34
CA GLY A 73 3.75 -18.56 3.04
C GLY A 73 3.03 -17.93 1.87
N ILE A 74 2.58 -18.79 0.97
CA ILE A 74 1.68 -18.42 -0.14
C ILE A 74 0.27 -18.93 0.09
N ASP A 75 0.09 -19.80 1.08
CA ASP A 75 -1.20 -20.38 1.43
C ASP A 75 -2.00 -19.44 2.31
N LEU A 76 -3.30 -19.47 2.18
CA LEU A 76 -4.24 -18.76 3.01
C LEU A 76 -4.94 -19.76 3.92
N ASP A 77 -4.85 -19.59 5.23
CA ASP A 77 -5.48 -20.48 6.19
C ASP A 77 -6.92 -20.04 6.48
N ILE A 78 -7.86 -20.64 5.78
CA ILE A 78 -9.28 -20.34 5.95
C ILE A 78 -9.81 -20.74 7.34
N LEU A 79 -9.20 -21.68 8.01
CA LEU A 79 -9.63 -22.13 9.35
C LEU A 79 -9.45 -21.04 10.41
N ALA A 80 -8.60 -20.05 10.13
CA ALA A 80 -8.41 -18.90 11.00
C ALA A 80 -9.55 -17.87 10.91
N PHE A 81 -10.42 -17.95 9.91
CA PHE A 81 -11.53 -17.02 9.74
C PHE A 81 -12.74 -17.39 10.58
N SER A 82 -13.39 -16.38 11.17
CA SER A 82 -14.57 -16.56 12.02
C SER A 82 -15.83 -16.81 11.20
N ASP A 83 -15.99 -16.14 10.07
CA ASP A 83 -17.08 -16.32 9.11
C ASP A 83 -16.61 -16.08 7.67
N PRO A 84 -16.03 -17.11 7.02
CA PRO A 84 -15.52 -16.98 5.67
C PRO A 84 -16.58 -16.60 4.62
N SER A 85 -17.85 -16.84 4.91
CA SER A 85 -18.95 -16.56 3.99
C SER A 85 -19.35 -15.09 3.94
N ASN A 86 -19.11 -14.35 5.02
CA ASN A 86 -19.45 -12.93 5.12
C ASN A 86 -18.19 -12.09 5.38
N LYS A 87 -17.97 -11.09 4.57
CA LYS A 87 -16.84 -10.18 4.78
C LYS A 87 -17.10 -9.31 6.01
N ASN A 88 -16.21 -9.42 6.99
CA ASN A 88 -16.34 -8.77 8.29
C ASN A 88 -14.99 -8.21 8.80
N ALA A 89 -15.05 -7.34 9.79
CA ALA A 89 -13.89 -6.65 10.34
C ALA A 89 -12.91 -7.61 11.04
N THR A 90 -13.41 -8.61 11.77
CA THR A 90 -12.58 -9.60 12.48
C THR A 90 -11.72 -10.41 11.52
N ASP A 91 -12.33 -10.88 10.45
CA ASP A 91 -11.63 -11.69 9.45
C ASP A 91 -10.71 -10.84 8.56
N LEU A 92 -11.02 -9.53 8.35
CA LEU A 92 -10.07 -8.60 7.75
C LEU A 92 -8.79 -8.46 8.60
N VAL A 93 -8.92 -8.39 9.92
CA VAL A 93 -7.77 -8.37 10.85
C VAL A 93 -6.97 -9.65 10.71
N THR A 94 -7.63 -10.81 10.73
CA THR A 94 -6.98 -12.12 10.57
C THR A 94 -6.21 -12.21 9.24
N TYR A 95 -6.83 -11.76 8.14
CA TYR A 95 -6.20 -11.72 6.83
C TYR A 95 -4.97 -10.79 6.79
N ALA A 96 -5.08 -9.60 7.37
CA ALA A 96 -3.99 -8.64 7.40
C ALA A 96 -2.81 -9.17 8.25
N ILE A 97 -3.08 -9.77 9.42
CA ILE A 97 -2.06 -10.41 10.26
C ILE A 97 -1.38 -11.54 9.49
N HIS A 98 -2.15 -12.41 8.84
CA HIS A 98 -1.59 -13.49 8.02
C HIS A 98 -0.67 -12.96 6.91
N ALA A 99 -1.10 -11.92 6.20
CA ALA A 99 -0.28 -11.30 5.16
C ALA A 99 1.03 -10.74 5.71
N TRP A 100 1.00 -10.12 6.90
CA TRP A 100 2.19 -9.65 7.59
C TRP A 100 3.09 -10.80 8.04
N GLU A 101 2.57 -11.77 8.78
CA GLU A 101 3.35 -12.92 9.29
C GLU A 101 3.98 -13.73 8.16
N SER A 102 3.28 -13.87 7.04
CA SER A 102 3.76 -14.54 5.84
C SER A 102 4.75 -13.70 5.01
N GLY A 103 5.06 -12.49 5.41
CA GLY A 103 6.06 -11.65 4.75
C GLY A 103 5.69 -11.23 3.32
N TRP A 104 4.41 -10.94 3.07
CA TRP A 104 3.99 -10.54 1.71
C TRP A 104 4.73 -9.30 1.22
N GLY A 105 5.08 -9.32 -0.07
CA GLY A 105 5.74 -8.22 -0.73
C GLY A 105 4.80 -7.09 -1.13
N TYR A 106 5.39 -6.00 -1.61
CA TYR A 106 4.63 -4.90 -2.19
C TYR A 106 4.90 -4.79 -3.68
N VAL A 107 3.83 -4.84 -4.47
CA VAL A 107 3.82 -4.48 -5.89
C VAL A 107 2.54 -3.72 -6.20
N TRP A 108 2.67 -2.54 -6.77
CA TRP A 108 1.53 -1.70 -7.13
C TRP A 108 0.54 -2.42 -8.04
N GLY A 109 -0.74 -2.33 -7.68
CA GLY A 109 -1.83 -2.96 -8.42
C GLY A 109 -1.97 -4.46 -8.19
N THR A 110 -1.32 -5.02 -7.15
CA THR A 110 -1.57 -6.40 -6.69
C THR A 110 -2.44 -6.39 -5.43
N TYR A 111 -3.06 -7.51 -5.12
CA TYR A 111 -4.07 -7.63 -4.06
C TYR A 111 -4.01 -8.98 -3.34
N GLY A 112 -2.80 -9.50 -3.12
CA GLY A 112 -2.55 -10.81 -2.55
C GLY A 112 -2.23 -11.88 -3.61
N ASN A 113 -1.96 -11.48 -4.83
CA ASN A 113 -1.55 -12.39 -5.90
C ASN A 113 -0.20 -13.04 -5.59
N VAL A 114 -0.02 -14.29 -5.98
CA VAL A 114 1.33 -14.84 -6.13
C VAL A 114 2.00 -14.14 -7.32
N LEU A 115 3.14 -13.52 -7.07
CA LEU A 115 3.86 -12.76 -8.08
C LEU A 115 4.63 -13.70 -9.01
N THR A 116 4.05 -14.00 -10.14
CA THR A 116 4.70 -14.76 -11.21
C THR A 116 5.49 -13.85 -12.14
N GLU A 117 6.39 -14.43 -12.95
CA GLU A 117 7.12 -13.68 -13.99
C GLU A 117 6.17 -12.96 -14.96
N SER A 118 5.09 -13.61 -15.35
CA SER A 118 4.09 -13.02 -16.25
C SER A 118 3.36 -11.85 -15.60
N LEU A 119 2.99 -11.98 -14.32
CA LEU A 119 2.35 -10.90 -13.58
C LEU A 119 3.29 -9.72 -13.39
N LEU A 120 4.55 -9.97 -13.02
CA LEU A 120 5.55 -8.92 -12.89
C LEU A 120 5.75 -8.17 -14.21
N THR A 121 5.95 -8.89 -15.31
CA THR A 121 6.08 -8.28 -16.65
C THR A 121 4.87 -7.42 -17.00
N TYR A 122 3.67 -7.90 -16.70
CA TYR A 122 2.44 -7.14 -16.91
C TYR A 122 2.41 -5.86 -16.06
N LYS A 123 2.77 -5.95 -14.77
CA LYS A 123 2.78 -4.78 -13.87
C LYS A 123 3.88 -3.77 -14.22
N VAL A 124 5.03 -4.21 -14.69
CA VAL A 124 6.09 -3.34 -15.24
C VAL A 124 5.57 -2.55 -16.45
N SER A 125 4.85 -3.22 -17.35
CA SER A 125 4.25 -2.56 -18.51
C SER A 125 3.11 -1.59 -18.13
N GLN A 126 2.31 -1.96 -17.14
CA GLN A 126 1.17 -1.17 -16.67
C GLN A 126 1.62 0.06 -15.87
N TYR A 127 2.68 -0.08 -15.07
CA TYR A 127 3.19 0.94 -14.15
C TYR A 127 4.71 1.11 -14.30
N PRO A 128 5.21 1.63 -15.42
CA PRO A 128 6.64 1.70 -15.68
C PRO A 128 7.41 2.49 -14.61
N ASP A 129 6.86 3.57 -14.11
CA ASP A 129 7.51 4.38 -13.08
C ASP A 129 7.39 3.76 -11.68
N GLY A 130 6.22 3.25 -11.32
CA GLY A 130 5.96 2.71 -9.98
C GLY A 130 6.46 1.28 -9.77
N VAL A 131 6.47 0.45 -10.82
CA VAL A 131 6.92 -0.94 -10.76
C VAL A 131 8.19 -1.14 -11.58
N GLY A 132 8.24 -0.60 -12.80
CA GLY A 132 9.36 -0.80 -13.71
C GLY A 132 10.69 -0.29 -13.14
N ASN A 133 10.72 0.90 -12.56
CA ASN A 133 11.90 1.45 -11.91
C ASN A 133 12.39 0.62 -10.71
N HIS A 134 11.56 -0.25 -10.19
CA HIS A 134 11.86 -1.13 -9.05
C HIS A 134 11.93 -2.62 -9.42
N GLU A 135 11.84 -2.96 -10.72
CA GLU A 135 11.75 -4.34 -11.18
C GLU A 135 12.87 -5.23 -10.61
N GLY A 136 14.11 -4.75 -10.61
CA GLY A 136 15.24 -5.50 -10.09
C GLY A 136 15.10 -5.86 -8.61
N PHE A 137 14.63 -4.92 -7.80
CA PHE A 137 14.36 -5.15 -6.38
C PHE A 137 13.20 -6.13 -6.19
N ILE A 138 12.09 -5.90 -6.88
CA ILE A 138 10.87 -6.73 -6.81
C ILE A 138 11.22 -8.17 -7.19
N ARG A 139 11.96 -8.34 -8.26
CA ARG A 139 12.40 -9.65 -8.75
C ARG A 139 13.27 -10.39 -7.73
N ALA A 140 14.16 -9.68 -7.07
CA ALA A 140 15.08 -10.27 -6.09
C ALA A 140 14.40 -10.63 -4.76
N HIS A 141 13.31 -9.94 -4.38
CA HIS A 141 12.75 -10.06 -3.03
C HIS A 141 11.31 -10.59 -2.98
N TRP A 142 10.51 -10.36 -4.03
CA TRP A 142 9.08 -10.64 -3.99
C TRP A 142 8.60 -11.67 -5.00
N LEU A 143 9.42 -12.00 -6.00
CA LEU A 143 9.05 -12.97 -7.03
C LEU A 143 8.81 -14.35 -6.41
N GLY A 144 7.70 -14.98 -6.79
CA GLY A 144 7.28 -16.27 -6.26
C GLY A 144 6.47 -16.20 -4.95
N GLY A 145 6.52 -15.08 -4.24
CA GLY A 145 5.71 -14.81 -3.05
C GLY A 145 4.41 -14.09 -3.36
N ARG A 146 3.53 -13.94 -2.36
CA ARG A 146 2.34 -13.09 -2.49
C ARG A 146 2.73 -11.62 -2.37
N THR A 147 2.03 -10.77 -3.13
CA THR A 147 2.23 -9.32 -3.13
C THR A 147 0.91 -8.59 -3.11
N THR A 148 0.91 -7.42 -2.50
CA THR A 148 -0.24 -6.52 -2.45
C THR A 148 0.22 -5.06 -2.45
N ASP A 149 -0.64 -4.13 -2.89
CA ASP A 149 -0.47 -2.72 -2.56
C ASP A 149 -1.28 -2.34 -1.32
N CYS A 150 -1.26 -1.07 -0.93
CA CYS A 150 -1.88 -0.63 0.32
C CYS A 150 -3.39 -0.93 0.38
N VAL A 151 -4.14 -0.57 -0.65
CA VAL A 151 -5.58 -0.85 -0.72
C VAL A 151 -5.86 -2.26 -1.21
N GLY A 152 -4.94 -2.85 -1.95
CA GLY A 152 -4.98 -4.24 -2.38
C GLY A 152 -5.05 -5.23 -1.22
N LEU A 153 -4.43 -4.91 -0.08
CA LEU A 153 -4.55 -5.70 1.14
C LEU A 153 -6.01 -5.83 1.59
N ILE A 154 -6.77 -4.76 1.55
CA ILE A 154 -8.19 -4.74 1.93
C ILE A 154 -9.05 -5.38 0.82
N LYS A 155 -8.80 -5.00 -0.44
CA LYS A 155 -9.55 -5.56 -1.59
C LYS A 155 -9.34 -7.06 -1.73
N GLY A 156 -8.12 -7.53 -1.52
CA GLY A 156 -7.79 -8.96 -1.57
C GLY A 156 -8.60 -9.77 -0.57
N TYR A 157 -8.77 -9.25 0.65
CA TYR A 157 -9.70 -9.85 1.61
C TYR A 157 -11.14 -9.81 1.09
N GLY A 158 -11.59 -8.67 0.55
CA GLY A 158 -12.93 -8.54 -0.02
C GLY A 158 -13.21 -9.53 -1.14
N TRP A 159 -12.21 -9.87 -1.93
CA TRP A 159 -12.30 -10.81 -3.07
C TRP A 159 -11.94 -12.25 -2.72
N LEU A 160 -11.57 -12.53 -1.47
CA LEU A 160 -11.23 -13.89 -1.06
C LEU A 160 -12.46 -14.80 -1.14
N SER A 161 -12.33 -15.93 -1.80
CA SER A 161 -13.40 -16.92 -1.91
C SER A 161 -13.64 -17.64 -0.57
N PRO A 162 -14.88 -18.01 -0.26
CA PRO A 162 -15.20 -18.64 1.03
C PRO A 162 -14.56 -20.01 1.23
N ASP A 163 -14.31 -20.74 0.13
CA ASP A 163 -13.88 -22.14 0.17
C ASP A 163 -12.37 -22.30 0.10
N ALA A 164 -11.66 -21.13 -0.14
CA ALA A 164 -10.43 -21.40 -0.48
C ALA A 164 -9.32 -20.54 -0.54
N MET A 165 -9.09 -20.02 -0.42
CA MET A 165 -7.74 -19.80 -0.69
C MET A 165 -7.45 -19.16 -2.03
N THR A 166 -8.43 -18.77 -2.79
CA THR A 166 -8.33 -18.00 -4.03
C THR A 166 -8.84 -16.59 -3.81
N ILE A 167 -8.19 -15.63 -4.46
CA ILE A 167 -8.64 -14.26 -4.48
C ILE A 167 -9.23 -13.99 -5.85
N ASP A 168 -10.56 -13.94 -5.90
CA ASP A 168 -11.32 -13.84 -7.14
C ASP A 168 -11.66 -12.38 -7.41
N TYR A 169 -10.86 -11.75 -8.27
CA TYR A 169 -10.96 -10.34 -8.59
C TYR A 169 -12.39 -9.90 -8.92
N GLY A 170 -12.83 -8.81 -8.26
CA GLY A 170 -14.12 -8.18 -8.53
C GLY A 170 -15.34 -8.89 -7.94
N THR A 171 -15.15 -9.86 -7.03
CA THR A 171 -16.25 -10.62 -6.41
C THR A 171 -16.74 -10.01 -5.10
N HIS A 172 -17.77 -10.59 -4.51
CA HIS A 172 -18.35 -10.26 -3.19
C HIS A 172 -18.68 -8.79 -2.98
N GLY A 173 -18.94 -8.05 -4.05
CA GLY A 173 -19.36 -6.64 -3.98
C GLY A 173 -18.23 -5.65 -3.65
N MET A 174 -17.00 -6.10 -3.43
CA MET A 174 -15.86 -5.23 -3.23
C MET A 174 -15.40 -4.65 -4.59
N PRO A 175 -15.49 -3.31 -4.79
CA PRO A 175 -15.07 -2.70 -6.05
C PRO A 175 -13.54 -2.59 -6.14
N ASP A 176 -13.03 -2.49 -7.36
CA ASP A 176 -11.63 -2.15 -7.59
C ASP A 176 -11.44 -0.63 -7.57
N ILE A 177 -11.09 -0.12 -6.41
CA ILE A 177 -10.91 1.31 -6.13
C ILE A 177 -9.60 1.57 -5.40
N GLY A 178 -9.09 2.80 -5.52
CA GLY A 178 -7.90 3.25 -4.81
C GLY A 178 -8.16 3.59 -3.33
N ALA A 179 -7.09 3.83 -2.56
CA ALA A 179 -7.14 4.14 -1.14
C ALA A 179 -8.01 5.38 -0.83
N ASN A 180 -7.91 6.42 -1.65
CA ASN A 180 -8.70 7.64 -1.50
C ASN A 180 -10.18 7.37 -1.74
N GLN A 181 -10.51 6.62 -2.79
CA GLN A 181 -11.90 6.29 -3.08
C GLN A 181 -12.50 5.36 -2.00
N MET A 182 -11.68 4.47 -1.41
CA MET A 182 -12.11 3.65 -0.27
C MET A 182 -12.52 4.55 0.90
N TYR A 183 -11.73 5.57 1.21
CA TYR A 183 -12.05 6.56 2.24
C TYR A 183 -13.32 7.36 1.90
N TYR A 184 -13.43 7.89 0.67
CA TYR A 184 -14.59 8.70 0.27
C TYR A 184 -15.90 7.90 0.19
N ASN A 185 -15.83 6.60 -0.04
CA ASN A 185 -17.00 5.72 -0.05
C ASN A 185 -17.41 5.26 1.36
N ALA A 186 -16.62 5.52 2.40
CA ALA A 186 -16.93 5.12 3.75
C ALA A 186 -18.16 5.86 4.29
N LYS A 187 -19.08 5.11 4.88
CA LYS A 187 -20.28 5.69 5.53
C LYS A 187 -19.97 6.25 6.92
N GLU A 188 -18.97 5.70 7.58
CA GLU A 188 -18.49 6.11 8.89
C GLU A 188 -16.98 6.32 8.83
N SER A 189 -16.56 7.54 9.13
CA SER A 189 -15.16 7.94 9.18
C SER A 189 -14.99 9.17 10.08
N GLY A 190 -13.78 9.48 10.48
CA GLY A 190 -13.48 10.67 11.25
C GLY A 190 -11.98 10.95 11.35
N PRO A 191 -11.60 12.11 11.92
CA PRO A 191 -10.20 12.39 12.22
C PRO A 191 -9.60 11.31 13.10
N ILE A 192 -8.30 11.00 12.90
CA ILE A 192 -7.62 9.94 13.64
C ILE A 192 -7.71 10.11 15.16
N SER A 193 -7.75 11.35 15.65
CA SER A 193 -7.92 11.67 17.07
C SER A 193 -9.26 11.24 17.69
N THR A 194 -10.24 10.90 16.86
CA THR A 194 -11.57 10.43 17.28
C THR A 194 -11.78 8.94 17.02
N MET A 195 -10.72 8.23 16.62
CA MET A 195 -10.83 6.83 16.25
C MET A 195 -11.27 5.97 17.45
N PRO A 196 -12.35 5.18 17.30
CA PRO A 196 -12.69 4.20 18.33
C PRO A 196 -11.72 3.02 18.27
N ASP A 197 -11.52 2.36 19.40
CA ASP A 197 -10.68 1.17 19.48
C ASP A 197 -11.44 -0.07 18.97
N ILE A 198 -11.60 -0.16 17.67
CA ILE A 198 -12.31 -1.24 16.99
C ILE A 198 -11.37 -1.87 15.95
N PRO A 199 -10.85 -3.08 16.19
CA PRO A 199 -10.04 -3.79 15.20
C PRO A 199 -10.80 -3.99 13.88
N GLY A 200 -10.10 -3.88 12.77
CA GLY A 200 -10.67 -3.96 11.42
C GLY A 200 -11.08 -2.61 10.84
N LEU A 201 -11.02 -1.52 11.61
CA LEU A 201 -11.06 -0.19 11.01
C LEU A 201 -9.87 -0.02 10.07
N ALA A 202 -10.05 0.75 9.02
CA ALA A 202 -8.92 1.23 8.26
C ALA A 202 -8.46 2.59 8.78
N VAL A 203 -7.16 2.83 8.69
CA VAL A 203 -6.51 4.13 8.91
C VAL A 203 -6.00 4.65 7.58
N TRP A 204 -6.14 5.95 7.37
CA TRP A 204 -5.93 6.56 6.07
C TRP A 204 -5.21 7.91 6.18
N HIS A 205 -4.39 8.18 5.22
CA HIS A 205 -3.98 9.52 4.78
C HIS A 205 -4.03 9.56 3.25
N ASP A 206 -3.96 10.74 2.66
CA ASP A 206 -4.04 10.89 1.21
C ASP A 206 -3.06 9.94 0.49
N GLY A 207 -3.60 9.10 -0.39
CA GLY A 207 -2.86 8.11 -1.17
C GLY A 207 -2.50 6.80 -0.46
N HIS A 208 -2.79 6.64 0.83
CA HIS A 208 -2.39 5.43 1.57
C HIS A 208 -3.42 4.97 2.60
N ILE A 209 -3.46 3.67 2.86
CA ILE A 209 -4.40 3.03 3.79
C ILE A 209 -3.77 1.82 4.47
N GLY A 210 -4.14 1.58 5.72
CA GLY A 210 -3.75 0.41 6.50
C GLY A 210 -4.91 -0.16 7.29
N VAL A 211 -4.75 -1.33 7.88
CA VAL A 211 -5.73 -2.03 8.71
C VAL A 211 -5.33 -1.93 10.18
N TYR A 212 -6.17 -1.30 11.00
CA TYR A 212 -5.99 -1.28 12.43
C TYR A 212 -6.35 -2.63 13.04
N ILE A 213 -5.45 -3.22 13.82
CA ILE A 213 -5.61 -4.57 14.37
C ILE A 213 -5.84 -4.59 15.88
N GLY A 214 -6.03 -3.42 16.51
CA GLY A 214 -6.16 -3.27 17.97
C GLY A 214 -4.84 -2.86 18.62
N ASP A 215 -4.90 -2.51 19.90
CA ASP A 215 -3.73 -2.20 20.74
C ASP A 215 -2.76 -1.16 20.15
N GLY A 216 -3.29 -0.19 19.39
CA GLY A 216 -2.48 0.83 18.73
C GLY A 216 -1.59 0.30 17.61
N GLN A 217 -1.91 -0.86 17.02
CA GLN A 217 -1.13 -1.49 15.95
C GLN A 217 -1.87 -1.43 14.61
N VAL A 218 -1.11 -1.28 13.54
CA VAL A 218 -1.61 -1.24 12.16
C VAL A 218 -0.82 -2.21 11.30
N ILE A 219 -1.49 -2.94 10.43
CA ILE A 219 -0.87 -3.67 9.32
C ILE A 219 -1.08 -2.85 8.04
N GLU A 220 0.01 -2.59 7.33
CA GLU A 220 -0.01 -1.83 6.09
C GLU A 220 0.96 -2.41 5.05
N ALA A 221 0.58 -2.38 3.78
CA ALA A 221 1.52 -2.62 2.69
C ALA A 221 2.22 -1.29 2.40
N MET A 222 3.39 -1.10 3.03
CA MET A 222 4.04 0.22 3.17
C MET A 222 4.72 0.70 1.88
N GLY A 223 5.19 -0.20 1.04
CA GLY A 223 5.85 0.13 -0.21
C GLY A 223 6.85 -0.93 -0.66
N THR A 224 7.39 -0.76 -1.87
CA THR A 224 8.19 -1.77 -2.57
C THR A 224 9.36 -2.33 -1.74
N LYS A 225 10.04 -1.49 -0.97
CA LYS A 225 11.19 -1.92 -0.15
C LYS A 225 10.78 -2.63 1.14
N TYR A 226 9.55 -2.45 1.58
CA TYR A 226 9.10 -2.86 2.90
C TYR A 226 8.17 -4.08 2.86
N GLY A 227 7.31 -4.18 1.84
CA GLY A 227 6.24 -5.18 1.81
C GLY A 227 5.13 -4.86 2.80
N VAL A 228 4.47 -5.91 3.29
CA VAL A 228 3.47 -5.82 4.36
C VAL A 228 4.18 -5.82 5.71
N VAL A 229 3.89 -4.80 6.52
CA VAL A 229 4.56 -4.56 7.81
C VAL A 229 3.55 -4.25 8.89
N LYS A 230 3.96 -4.45 10.14
CA LYS A 230 3.24 -3.99 11.33
C LYS A 230 3.90 -2.73 11.89
N THR A 231 3.09 -1.71 12.13
CA THR A 231 3.51 -0.40 12.61
C THR A 231 2.70 0.05 13.81
N GLU A 232 3.23 0.97 14.61
CA GLU A 232 2.47 1.61 15.66
C GLU A 232 1.64 2.77 15.07
N LEU A 233 0.36 2.81 15.38
CA LEU A 233 -0.56 3.86 14.95
C LEU A 233 -0.01 5.28 15.22
N ALA A 234 0.52 5.48 16.44
CA ALA A 234 1.00 6.77 16.88
C ALA A 234 2.31 7.22 16.22
N LYS A 235 3.04 6.32 15.56
CA LYS A 235 4.30 6.61 14.88
C LYS A 235 4.14 6.86 13.38
N ARG A 236 2.90 6.84 12.89
CA ARG A 236 2.59 7.04 11.48
C ARG A 236 1.71 8.28 11.28
N ASN A 237 1.77 8.88 10.10
CA ASN A 237 1.06 10.12 9.78
C ASN A 237 -0.40 9.90 9.37
N TRP A 238 -1.09 8.98 10.03
CA TRP A 238 -2.50 8.75 9.77
C TRP A 238 -3.32 9.99 10.11
N THR A 239 -4.22 10.38 9.22
CA THR A 239 -5.06 11.58 9.38
C THR A 239 -6.49 11.24 9.75
N HIS A 240 -7.02 10.14 9.23
CA HIS A 240 -8.39 9.71 9.43
C HIS A 240 -8.48 8.21 9.66
N TRP A 241 -9.60 7.81 10.23
CA TRP A 241 -10.05 6.43 10.30
C TRP A 241 -11.34 6.27 9.51
N LEU A 242 -11.66 5.04 9.12
CA LEU A 242 -12.93 4.69 8.46
C LEU A 242 -13.33 3.25 8.76
N LYS A 243 -14.66 3.01 8.77
CA LYS A 243 -15.17 1.66 8.55
C LYS A 243 -15.02 1.32 7.08
N VAL A 244 -14.31 0.23 6.79
CA VAL A 244 -14.12 -0.24 5.43
C VAL A 244 -15.49 -0.50 4.79
N PRO A 245 -15.84 0.15 3.67
CA PRO A 245 -17.08 -0.16 2.98
C PRO A 245 -17.09 -1.61 2.49
N TYR A 246 -18.28 -2.18 2.37
CA TYR A 246 -18.51 -3.54 1.84
C TYR A 246 -18.13 -4.70 2.78
N ILE A 247 -17.79 -4.44 4.04
CA ILE A 247 -17.66 -5.44 5.09
C ILE A 247 -18.53 -5.10 6.29
N SER A 248 -18.87 -6.09 7.14
CA SER A 248 -19.65 -5.85 8.36
C SER A 248 -18.74 -5.55 9.56
N TYR A 249 -19.32 -4.88 10.56
CA TYR A 249 -18.70 -4.52 11.84
C TYR A 249 -19.58 -4.95 13.02
N ASP A 250 -20.48 -5.91 12.78
CA ASP A 250 -21.41 -6.44 13.78
C ASP A 250 -20.77 -7.57 14.61
#